data_b30a0c5979a2c1490819d10e8a714c9f
#
_entry.id   b30a0c5979a2c1490819d10e8a714c9f
#
_cell.length_a   1.000
_cell.length_b   1.000
_cell.length_c   1.000
_cell.angle_alpha   90.00
_cell.angle_beta   90.00
_cell.angle_gamma   90.00
#
_symmetry.space_group_name_H-M   'P 1'
#
loop_
_entity.id
_entity.type
_entity.pdbx_description
1 polymer ?
#
loop_
_entity_poly.entity_id
_entity_poly.type
_entity_poly.pdbx_seq_one_letter_code
_entity_poly.pdbx_strand_id
1 'polypeptide(L)'
;MDAQGHLALSDFGLAKERISSLPGGASTFCGSPSYMAPEVLLGTGHGFAVDWWSFGTLLYEMLVGVPPFYSRDLHVMYSAILHGELRIPRSVRGAARSLLEALLRREVPKRLGTVGDAAKVRRHRFFRGRDWARVLARGYTPLFTPLLTDAADTANFDAAFTDEPVLSTWSRPDPGSDPGSDPARPELPAPLPGEHDEAASPFAGWDTFSPSEPI
;
A
#
# COMPACT_ATOMS: atom_id res chain seq x y z
N MET A 1 2.81 10.95 -10.83
CA MET A 1 1.98 11.79 -11.74
C MET A 1 2.83 12.13 -12.95
N ASP A 2 2.24 12.10 -14.16
CA ASP A 2 2.96 12.55 -15.35
C ASP A 2 2.85 14.08 -15.53
N ALA A 3 3.59 14.61 -16.54
CA ALA A 3 3.63 16.05 -16.82
C ALA A 3 2.25 16.65 -17.19
N GLN A 4 1.32 15.85 -17.61
CA GLN A 4 -0.06 16.26 -17.91
C GLN A 4 -1.01 16.15 -16.72
N GLY A 5 -0.54 15.68 -15.54
CA GLY A 5 -1.33 15.54 -14.34
C GLY A 5 -2.05 14.19 -14.21
N HIS A 6 -1.81 13.23 -15.11
CA HIS A 6 -2.39 11.89 -14.98
C HIS A 6 -1.59 11.03 -14.01
N LEU A 7 -2.31 10.19 -13.25
CA LEU A 7 -1.72 9.29 -12.27
C LEU A 7 -1.33 7.96 -12.91
N ALA A 8 -0.22 7.40 -12.46
CA ALA A 8 0.20 6.04 -12.74
C ALA A 8 0.59 5.34 -11.45
N LEU A 9 0.41 4.02 -11.40
CA LEU A 9 0.97 3.19 -10.34
C LEU A 9 2.45 2.94 -10.65
N SER A 10 3.28 2.96 -9.61
CA SER A 10 4.71 2.68 -9.66
C SER A 10 5.13 1.83 -8.47
N ASP A 11 6.38 1.38 -8.45
CA ASP A 11 6.96 0.58 -7.39
C ASP A 11 6.25 -0.78 -7.20
N PHE A 12 6.51 -1.70 -8.11
CA PHE A 12 5.98 -3.06 -8.06
C PHE A 12 6.90 -4.05 -7.30
N GLY A 13 7.86 -3.54 -6.52
CA GLY A 13 8.83 -4.37 -5.79
C GLY A 13 8.22 -5.37 -4.81
N LEU A 14 7.06 -5.06 -4.27
CA LEU A 14 6.30 -5.95 -3.37
C LEU A 14 5.12 -6.65 -4.07
N ALA A 15 4.91 -6.42 -5.36
CA ALA A 15 3.80 -7.01 -6.10
C ALA A 15 4.01 -8.51 -6.32
N LYS A 16 2.92 -9.26 -6.29
CA LYS A 16 2.89 -10.69 -6.62
C LYS A 16 1.90 -10.95 -7.73
N GLU A 17 2.35 -11.68 -8.72
CA GLU A 17 1.51 -12.10 -9.84
C GLU A 17 0.69 -13.36 -9.52
N ARG A 18 -0.36 -13.58 -10.30
CA ARG A 18 -1.21 -14.78 -10.27
C ARG A 18 -1.87 -15.07 -8.92
N ILE A 19 -2.10 -14.01 -8.13
CA ILE A 19 -2.83 -14.13 -6.88
C ILE A 19 -4.34 -14.16 -7.15
N SER A 20 -5.02 -15.16 -6.58
CA SER A 20 -6.48 -15.29 -6.65
C SER A 20 -7.17 -14.50 -5.52
N SER A 21 -8.51 -14.46 -5.57
CA SER A 21 -9.32 -13.89 -4.48
C SER A 21 -9.42 -14.78 -3.24
N LEU A 22 -8.98 -16.04 -3.37
CA LEU A 22 -9.08 -17.03 -2.29
C LEU A 22 -7.96 -16.83 -1.25
N PRO A 23 -8.22 -17.12 0.03
CA PRO A 23 -7.19 -17.19 1.06
C PRO A 23 -6.09 -18.20 0.68
N GLY A 24 -4.84 -17.88 1.00
CA GLY A 24 -3.70 -18.79 0.75
C GLY A 24 -2.87 -18.48 -0.51
N GLY A 25 -3.23 -17.46 -1.30
CA GLY A 25 -2.43 -17.06 -2.48
C GLY A 25 -1.10 -16.39 -2.13
N ALA A 26 -1.05 -15.65 -1.03
CA ALA A 26 0.15 -15.01 -0.48
C ALA A 26 0.12 -15.05 1.05
N SER A 27 1.31 -15.10 1.68
CA SER A 27 1.48 -15.10 3.13
C SER A 27 2.49 -14.07 3.63
N THR A 28 3.05 -13.27 2.73
CA THR A 28 4.09 -12.29 3.06
C THR A 28 3.51 -11.13 3.84
N PHE A 29 4.10 -10.83 5.00
CA PHE A 29 3.79 -9.65 5.78
C PHE A 29 4.63 -8.48 5.27
N CYS A 30 4.04 -7.59 4.48
CA CYS A 30 4.73 -6.45 3.89
C CYS A 30 3.75 -5.32 3.55
N GLY A 31 4.29 -4.13 3.40
CA GLY A 31 3.54 -2.92 3.08
C GLY A 31 3.55 -1.90 4.21
N SER A 32 3.04 -0.70 3.93
CA SER A 32 2.92 0.37 4.93
C SER A 32 1.84 0.01 5.97
N PRO A 33 2.15 0.04 7.27
CA PRO A 33 1.28 -0.47 8.33
C PRO A 33 -0.17 0.02 8.30
N SER A 34 -0.39 1.32 8.07
CA SER A 34 -1.73 1.91 8.06
C SER A 34 -2.63 1.48 6.89
N TYR A 35 -2.04 0.85 5.86
CA TYR A 35 -2.73 0.38 4.66
C TYR A 35 -2.96 -1.13 4.65
N MET A 36 -2.36 -1.86 5.59
CA MET A 36 -2.48 -3.32 5.65
C MET A 36 -3.90 -3.78 5.91
N ALA A 37 -4.34 -4.81 5.18
CA ALA A 37 -5.63 -5.44 5.40
C ALA A 37 -5.61 -6.35 6.63
N PRO A 38 -6.75 -6.55 7.32
CA PRO A 38 -6.85 -7.40 8.51
C PRO A 38 -6.28 -8.81 8.30
N GLU A 39 -6.55 -9.45 7.17
CA GLU A 39 -6.07 -10.79 6.85
C GLU A 39 -4.55 -10.87 6.66
N VAL A 40 -3.89 -9.76 6.29
CA VAL A 40 -2.43 -9.67 6.25
C VAL A 40 -1.87 -9.65 7.68
N LEU A 41 -2.46 -8.86 8.56
CA LEU A 41 -2.08 -8.78 9.98
C LEU A 41 -2.28 -10.09 10.71
N LEU A 42 -3.34 -10.85 10.35
CA LEU A 42 -3.64 -12.15 10.96
C LEU A 42 -2.75 -13.28 10.42
N GLY A 43 -2.00 -13.07 9.35
CA GLY A 43 -1.16 -14.11 8.75
C GLY A 43 -1.93 -15.34 8.22
N THR A 44 -3.23 -15.22 8.00
CA THR A 44 -4.10 -16.34 7.57
C THR A 44 -4.01 -16.66 6.08
N GLY A 45 -3.09 -15.99 5.38
CA GLY A 45 -3.03 -15.99 3.92
C GLY A 45 -4.02 -14.99 3.31
N HIS A 46 -3.64 -14.40 2.18
CA HIS A 46 -4.43 -13.35 1.55
C HIS A 46 -4.42 -13.46 0.02
N GLY A 47 -5.42 -12.89 -0.59
CA GLY A 47 -5.57 -12.75 -2.03
C GLY A 47 -5.56 -11.28 -2.45
N PHE A 48 -5.89 -10.99 -3.71
CA PHE A 48 -5.90 -9.62 -4.26
C PHE A 48 -6.92 -8.68 -3.55
N ALA A 49 -7.82 -9.21 -2.74
CA ALA A 49 -8.78 -8.40 -1.98
C ALA A 49 -8.09 -7.41 -1.01
N VAL A 50 -6.82 -7.64 -0.64
CA VAL A 50 -6.03 -6.72 0.17
C VAL A 50 -5.81 -5.39 -0.53
N ASP A 51 -5.69 -5.38 -1.86
CA ASP A 51 -5.52 -4.17 -2.65
C ASP A 51 -6.77 -3.29 -2.60
N TRP A 52 -7.96 -3.90 -2.54
CA TRP A 52 -9.23 -3.17 -2.37
C TRP A 52 -9.39 -2.57 -0.97
N TRP A 53 -8.84 -3.22 0.06
CA TRP A 53 -8.74 -2.62 1.38
C TRP A 53 -7.79 -1.41 1.36
N SER A 54 -6.58 -1.57 0.81
CA SER A 54 -5.60 -0.48 0.70
C SER A 54 -6.12 0.68 -0.12
N PHE A 55 -6.85 0.40 -1.22
CA PHE A 55 -7.55 1.43 -2.00
C PHE A 55 -8.62 2.15 -1.16
N GLY A 56 -9.37 1.41 -0.33
CA GLY A 56 -10.33 2.00 0.60
C GLY A 56 -9.67 2.92 1.63
N THR A 57 -8.51 2.52 2.17
CA THR A 57 -7.71 3.32 3.09
C THR A 57 -7.19 4.60 2.42
N LEU A 58 -6.65 4.49 1.21
CA LEU A 58 -6.20 5.64 0.42
C LEU A 58 -7.35 6.61 0.12
N LEU A 59 -8.50 6.11 -0.28
CA LEU A 59 -9.68 6.93 -0.54
C LEU A 59 -10.17 7.64 0.73
N TYR A 60 -10.14 6.94 1.86
CA TYR A 60 -10.49 7.54 3.15
C TYR A 60 -9.52 8.68 3.48
N GLU A 61 -8.21 8.45 3.35
CA GLU A 61 -7.20 9.47 3.62
C GLU A 61 -7.32 10.67 2.69
N MET A 62 -7.58 10.46 1.40
CA MET A 62 -7.85 11.57 0.46
C MET A 62 -9.08 12.41 0.86
N LEU A 63 -10.07 11.83 1.53
CA LEU A 63 -11.31 12.52 1.93
C LEU A 63 -11.24 13.12 3.33
N VAL A 64 -10.36 12.64 4.21
CA VAL A 64 -10.33 12.97 5.64
C VAL A 64 -9.00 13.58 6.06
N GLY A 65 -7.91 13.29 5.35
CA GLY A 65 -6.56 13.79 5.62
C GLY A 65 -5.69 12.86 6.45
N VAL A 66 -6.25 11.79 7.02
CA VAL A 66 -5.53 10.75 7.77
C VAL A 66 -6.13 9.37 7.47
N PRO A 67 -5.36 8.28 7.58
CA PRO A 67 -5.89 6.92 7.43
C PRO A 67 -6.97 6.57 8.47
N PRO A 68 -7.89 5.62 8.18
CA PRO A 68 -9.08 5.37 9.00
C PRO A 68 -8.79 4.84 10.43
N PHE A 69 -7.66 4.18 10.61
CA PHE A 69 -7.28 3.53 11.88
C PHE A 69 -5.94 4.04 12.41
N TYR A 70 -5.51 5.22 11.98
CA TYR A 70 -4.21 5.77 12.29
C TYR A 70 -3.95 5.90 13.79
N SER A 71 -2.79 5.43 14.21
CA SER A 71 -2.17 5.68 15.51
C SER A 71 -0.65 5.77 15.35
N ARG A 72 0.01 6.54 16.22
CA ARG A 72 1.48 6.53 16.32
C ARG A 72 2.02 5.24 16.94
N ASP A 73 1.22 4.59 17.76
CA ASP A 73 1.51 3.28 18.33
C ASP A 73 1.00 2.20 17.36
N LEU A 74 1.92 1.34 16.90
CA LEU A 74 1.64 0.27 15.94
C LEU A 74 0.67 -0.77 16.51
N HIS A 75 0.78 -1.11 17.79
CA HIS A 75 -0.10 -2.10 18.43
C HIS A 75 -1.54 -1.58 18.49
N VAL A 76 -1.70 -0.31 18.89
CA VAL A 76 -3.01 0.36 18.92
C VAL A 76 -3.60 0.42 17.50
N MET A 77 -2.77 0.75 16.50
CA MET A 77 -3.20 0.81 15.11
C MET A 77 -3.64 -0.55 14.58
N TYR A 78 -2.84 -1.61 14.80
CA TYR A 78 -3.19 -2.96 14.37
C TYR A 78 -4.46 -3.48 15.07
N SER A 79 -4.58 -3.26 16.37
CA SER A 79 -5.80 -3.56 17.11
C SER A 79 -7.01 -2.83 16.52
N ALA A 80 -6.86 -1.57 16.15
CA ALA A 80 -7.93 -0.79 15.53
C ALA A 80 -8.27 -1.29 14.12
N ILE A 81 -7.29 -1.71 13.32
CA ILE A 81 -7.52 -2.34 12.01
C ILE A 81 -8.31 -3.65 12.16
N LEU A 82 -7.95 -4.48 13.14
CA LEU A 82 -8.57 -5.78 13.37
C LEU A 82 -9.98 -5.66 13.96
N HIS A 83 -10.17 -4.79 14.95
CA HIS A 83 -11.34 -4.80 15.82
C HIS A 83 -12.04 -3.44 15.96
N GLY A 84 -11.36 -2.33 15.66
CA GLY A 84 -11.88 -0.99 15.88
C GLY A 84 -13.08 -0.64 14.99
N GLU A 85 -13.91 0.27 15.46
CA GLU A 85 -15.02 0.80 14.67
C GLU A 85 -14.50 1.70 13.54
N LEU A 86 -15.01 1.50 12.31
CA LEU A 86 -14.74 2.39 11.20
C LEU A 86 -15.49 3.72 11.39
N ARG A 87 -14.77 4.75 11.81
CA ARG A 87 -15.32 6.08 12.05
C ARG A 87 -15.20 6.96 10.81
N ILE A 88 -16.30 7.16 10.10
CA ILE A 88 -16.33 8.05 8.93
C ILE A 88 -16.95 9.39 9.38
N PRO A 89 -16.21 10.51 9.22
CA PRO A 89 -16.73 11.83 9.61
C PRO A 89 -18.06 12.19 8.93
N ARG A 90 -18.86 13.03 9.57
CA ARG A 90 -20.16 13.48 9.03
C ARG A 90 -20.04 14.30 7.75
N SER A 91 -18.87 14.86 7.46
CA SER A 91 -18.55 15.56 6.20
C SER A 91 -18.55 14.60 5.00
N VAL A 92 -18.14 13.34 5.19
CA VAL A 92 -18.16 12.30 4.15
C VAL A 92 -19.52 11.62 4.11
N ARG A 93 -20.31 11.90 3.08
CA ARG A 93 -21.72 11.50 2.97
C ARG A 93 -22.03 10.73 1.68
N GLY A 94 -23.23 10.19 1.61
CA GLY A 94 -23.82 9.67 0.38
C GLY A 94 -23.02 8.53 -0.24
N ALA A 95 -22.66 8.68 -1.51
CA ALA A 95 -21.97 7.65 -2.27
C ALA A 95 -20.53 7.41 -1.82
N ALA A 96 -19.81 8.46 -1.38
CA ALA A 96 -18.44 8.33 -0.88
C ALA A 96 -18.41 7.48 0.41
N ARG A 97 -19.27 7.81 1.38
CA ARG A 97 -19.42 7.02 2.61
C ARG A 97 -19.73 5.54 2.31
N SER A 98 -20.70 5.32 1.43
CA SER A 98 -21.09 3.96 1.03
C SER A 98 -19.94 3.17 0.37
N LEU A 99 -19.09 3.84 -0.42
CA LEU A 99 -17.93 3.20 -1.04
C LEU A 99 -16.90 2.82 0.00
N LEU A 100 -16.58 3.72 0.94
CA LEU A 100 -15.66 3.44 2.04
C LEU A 100 -16.13 2.27 2.90
N GLU A 101 -17.42 2.27 3.31
CA GLU A 101 -18.01 1.18 4.09
C GLU A 101 -17.97 -0.17 3.35
N ALA A 102 -18.04 -0.16 2.02
CA ALA A 102 -18.00 -1.37 1.20
C ALA A 102 -16.56 -1.89 0.98
N LEU A 103 -15.58 -0.99 0.82
CA LEU A 103 -14.16 -1.35 0.63
C LEU A 103 -13.49 -1.77 1.93
N LEU A 104 -13.79 -1.09 3.04
CA LEU A 104 -13.19 -1.35 4.36
C LEU A 104 -13.97 -2.40 5.17
N ARG A 105 -14.51 -3.41 4.49
CA ARG A 105 -15.09 -4.61 5.13
C ARG A 105 -13.99 -5.56 5.54
N ARG A 106 -13.94 -5.92 6.84
CA ARG A 106 -12.99 -6.92 7.35
C ARG A 106 -13.27 -8.29 6.78
N GLU A 107 -14.53 -8.67 6.68
CA GLU A 107 -14.95 -9.91 6.05
C GLU A 107 -14.63 -9.89 4.55
N VAL A 108 -13.57 -10.58 4.16
CA VAL A 108 -13.06 -10.61 2.77
C VAL A 108 -14.15 -10.94 1.75
N PRO A 109 -15.02 -11.97 1.94
CA PRO A 109 -16.06 -12.28 0.95
C PRO A 109 -17.10 -11.16 0.76
N LYS A 110 -17.28 -10.29 1.76
CA LYS A 110 -18.22 -9.16 1.71
C LYS A 110 -17.58 -7.85 1.27
N ARG A 111 -16.25 -7.79 1.16
CA ARG A 111 -15.53 -6.60 0.71
C ARG A 111 -15.79 -6.35 -0.76
N LEU A 112 -16.07 -5.10 -1.10
CA LEU A 112 -16.25 -4.69 -2.49
C LEU A 112 -14.95 -4.91 -3.28
N GLY A 113 -15.06 -5.55 -4.43
CA GLY A 113 -13.92 -5.91 -5.28
C GLY A 113 -13.49 -7.37 -5.13
N THR A 114 -13.74 -8.04 -3.99
CA THR A 114 -13.39 -9.47 -3.82
C THR A 114 -14.07 -10.35 -4.86
N VAL A 115 -15.32 -10.07 -5.21
CA VAL A 115 -16.04 -10.73 -6.28
C VAL A 115 -16.30 -9.72 -7.40
N GLY A 116 -15.83 -10.02 -8.59
CA GLY A 116 -16.03 -9.18 -9.78
C GLY A 116 -15.05 -8.02 -9.91
N ASP A 117 -14.03 -7.97 -9.03
CA ASP A 117 -12.85 -7.10 -9.11
C ASP A 117 -13.18 -5.64 -9.47
N ALA A 118 -12.34 -4.97 -10.24
CA ALA A 118 -12.52 -3.59 -10.70
C ALA A 118 -13.87 -3.35 -11.39
N ALA A 119 -14.41 -4.35 -12.10
CA ALA A 119 -15.72 -4.23 -12.75
C ALA A 119 -16.86 -4.00 -11.74
N LYS A 120 -16.80 -4.66 -10.58
CA LYS A 120 -17.78 -4.47 -9.50
C LYS A 120 -17.60 -3.10 -8.83
N VAL A 121 -16.35 -2.70 -8.56
CA VAL A 121 -16.03 -1.41 -7.96
C VAL A 121 -16.49 -0.26 -8.86
N ARG A 122 -16.20 -0.31 -10.16
CA ARG A 122 -16.62 0.72 -11.13
C ARG A 122 -18.14 0.89 -11.24
N ARG A 123 -18.94 -0.13 -10.93
CA ARG A 123 -20.40 -0.06 -10.90
C ARG A 123 -20.96 0.60 -9.65
N HIS A 124 -20.13 0.83 -8.62
CA HIS A 124 -20.61 1.48 -7.40
C HIS A 124 -21.13 2.88 -7.71
N ARG A 125 -22.22 3.30 -7.01
CA ARG A 125 -22.89 4.60 -7.23
C ARG A 125 -21.99 5.82 -7.13
N PHE A 126 -20.83 5.70 -6.47
CA PHE A 126 -19.81 6.76 -6.39
C PHE A 126 -19.26 7.14 -7.76
N PHE A 127 -19.15 6.16 -8.64
CA PHE A 127 -18.61 6.32 -10.00
C PHE A 127 -19.70 6.54 -11.07
N ARG A 128 -20.96 6.75 -10.66
CA ARG A 128 -22.06 6.97 -11.61
C ARG A 128 -21.76 8.16 -12.52
N GLY A 129 -21.97 7.98 -13.80
CA GLY A 129 -21.73 9.02 -14.81
C GLY A 129 -20.27 9.17 -15.25
N ARG A 130 -19.36 8.30 -14.79
CA ARG A 130 -18.00 8.26 -15.31
C ARG A 130 -17.92 7.43 -16.57
N ASP A 131 -17.41 8.02 -17.63
CA ASP A 131 -17.07 7.32 -18.87
C ASP A 131 -15.65 6.72 -18.72
N TRP A 132 -15.61 5.41 -18.50
CA TRP A 132 -14.36 4.69 -18.27
C TRP A 132 -13.50 4.58 -19.52
N ALA A 133 -14.08 4.57 -20.73
CA ALA A 133 -13.32 4.61 -21.97
C ALA A 133 -12.60 5.95 -22.09
N ARG A 134 -13.28 7.06 -21.76
CA ARG A 134 -12.67 8.38 -21.72
C ARG A 134 -11.59 8.50 -20.64
N VAL A 135 -11.78 7.86 -19.44
CA VAL A 135 -10.73 7.80 -18.40
C VAL A 135 -9.48 7.11 -18.94
N LEU A 136 -9.64 5.93 -19.56
CA LEU A 136 -8.54 5.15 -20.11
C LEU A 136 -7.83 5.90 -21.25
N ALA A 137 -8.57 6.62 -22.08
CA ALA A 137 -8.04 7.46 -23.14
C ALA A 137 -7.43 8.80 -22.63
N ARG A 138 -7.34 9.01 -21.31
CA ARG A 138 -6.88 10.28 -20.70
C ARG A 138 -7.66 11.51 -21.18
N GLY A 139 -8.91 11.33 -21.56
CA GLY A 139 -9.77 12.35 -22.16
C GLY A 139 -10.38 13.36 -21.17
N TYR A 140 -10.12 13.22 -19.86
CA TYR A 140 -10.46 14.23 -18.85
C TYR A 140 -9.24 15.09 -18.56
N THR A 141 -9.46 16.39 -18.45
CA THR A 141 -8.42 17.31 -17.95
C THR A 141 -8.24 17.10 -16.46
N PRO A 142 -7.03 16.78 -15.99
CA PRO A 142 -6.75 16.71 -14.55
C PRO A 142 -6.98 18.06 -13.86
N LEU A 143 -7.40 18.02 -12.59
CA LEU A 143 -7.59 19.23 -11.79
C LEU A 143 -6.27 19.88 -11.36
N PHE A 144 -5.20 19.09 -11.36
CA PHE A 144 -3.85 19.53 -11.04
C PHE A 144 -2.90 19.07 -12.15
N THR A 145 -2.07 19.99 -12.61
CA THR A 145 -0.97 19.71 -13.53
C THR A 145 0.29 20.28 -12.91
N PRO A 146 1.37 19.49 -12.76
CA PRO A 146 2.61 19.98 -12.18
C PRO A 146 3.21 21.08 -13.07
N LEU A 147 3.70 22.15 -12.44
CA LEU A 147 4.48 23.16 -13.15
C LEU A 147 5.91 22.62 -13.30
N LEU A 148 6.32 22.44 -14.53
CA LEU A 148 7.65 21.95 -14.87
C LEU A 148 8.34 22.94 -15.79
N THR A 149 9.60 23.22 -15.54
CA THR A 149 10.46 24.07 -16.39
C THR A 149 11.03 23.28 -17.56
N ASP A 150 11.38 22.01 -17.32
CA ASP A 150 11.88 21.08 -18.33
C ASP A 150 11.65 19.62 -17.91
N ALA A 151 12.15 18.66 -18.70
CA ALA A 151 11.96 17.23 -18.45
C ALA A 151 12.77 16.68 -17.26
N ALA A 152 13.79 17.42 -16.80
CA ALA A 152 14.64 17.06 -15.67
C ALA A 152 14.31 17.88 -14.41
N ASP A 153 13.20 18.64 -14.43
CA ASP A 153 12.79 19.47 -13.30
C ASP A 153 12.48 18.63 -12.06
N THR A 154 13.22 18.86 -11.00
CA THR A 154 13.10 18.17 -9.71
C THR A 154 12.34 18.98 -8.64
N ALA A 155 11.77 20.13 -8.97
CA ALA A 155 11.11 21.04 -8.02
C ALA A 155 9.94 20.40 -7.25
N ASN A 156 9.36 19.31 -7.78
CA ASN A 156 8.29 18.56 -7.11
C ASN A 156 8.79 17.40 -6.23
N PHE A 157 10.10 17.26 -6.04
CA PHE A 157 10.71 16.25 -5.17
C PHE A 157 11.34 16.94 -3.95
N ASP A 158 11.35 16.25 -2.82
CA ASP A 158 11.99 16.77 -1.61
C ASP A 158 13.51 16.90 -1.82
N ALA A 159 14.08 18.02 -1.38
CA ALA A 159 15.51 18.28 -1.44
C ALA A 159 16.36 17.20 -0.76
N ALA A 160 15.82 16.52 0.25
CA ALA A 160 16.47 15.37 0.87
C ALA A 160 16.84 14.25 -0.10
N PHE A 161 16.11 14.14 -1.23
CA PHE A 161 16.40 13.15 -2.29
C PHE A 161 17.18 13.75 -3.46
N THR A 162 16.95 15.03 -3.77
CA THR A 162 17.57 15.67 -4.94
C THR A 162 18.98 16.18 -4.68
N ASP A 163 19.31 16.46 -3.41
CA ASP A 163 20.63 16.93 -2.99
C ASP A 163 21.60 15.78 -2.68
N GLU A 164 21.13 14.53 -2.71
CA GLU A 164 22.03 13.40 -2.52
C GLU A 164 23.04 13.30 -3.67
N PRO A 165 24.35 13.15 -3.37
CA PRO A 165 25.36 13.02 -4.39
C PRO A 165 25.11 11.73 -5.20
N VAL A 166 25.06 11.86 -6.51
CA VAL A 166 25.03 10.70 -7.41
C VAL A 166 26.33 9.91 -7.24
N LEU A 167 26.28 8.81 -6.51
CA LEU A 167 27.42 7.89 -6.39
C LEU A 167 27.73 7.34 -7.77
N SER A 168 28.80 7.83 -8.40
CA SER A 168 29.27 7.45 -9.74
C SER A 168 29.81 6.02 -9.83
N THR A 169 29.63 5.20 -8.79
CA THR A 169 30.20 3.86 -8.63
C THR A 169 29.28 2.71 -8.97
N TRP A 170 28.27 2.90 -9.80
CA TRP A 170 27.66 1.77 -10.51
C TRP A 170 28.42 1.47 -11.79
N SER A 171 29.75 1.41 -11.70
CA SER A 171 30.53 0.63 -12.66
C SER A 171 30.07 -0.81 -12.50
N ARG A 172 29.46 -1.35 -13.56
CA ARG A 172 29.12 -2.77 -13.64
C ARG A 172 30.38 -3.55 -13.24
N PRO A 173 30.35 -4.44 -12.24
CA PRO A 173 31.51 -5.26 -11.93
C PRO A 173 31.94 -5.95 -13.22
N ASP A 174 33.24 -5.90 -13.54
CA ASP A 174 33.80 -6.66 -14.64
C ASP A 174 33.40 -8.13 -14.45
N PRO A 175 32.86 -8.84 -15.47
CA PRO A 175 32.39 -10.21 -15.32
C PRO A 175 33.43 -11.22 -14.86
N GLY A 176 34.63 -10.79 -14.56
CA GLY A 176 35.76 -11.59 -14.02
C GLY A 176 36.27 -11.12 -12.66
N SER A 177 35.72 -10.11 -12.03
CA SER A 177 36.18 -9.65 -10.71
C SER A 177 35.47 -10.43 -9.60
N ASP A 178 36.28 -11.00 -8.70
CA ASP A 178 35.81 -11.62 -7.46
C ASP A 178 35.01 -10.60 -6.65
N PRO A 179 33.72 -10.87 -6.30
CA PRO A 179 32.86 -9.94 -5.58
C PRO A 179 33.37 -9.57 -4.17
N GLY A 180 34.47 -10.16 -3.70
CA GLY A 180 35.11 -9.88 -2.42
C GLY A 180 36.26 -8.85 -2.45
N SER A 181 36.68 -8.34 -3.62
CA SER A 181 37.90 -7.55 -3.77
C SER A 181 37.76 -6.06 -4.00
N ASP A 182 36.55 -5.48 -3.84
CA ASP A 182 36.34 -4.02 -3.98
C ASP A 182 36.74 -3.29 -2.68
N PRO A 183 37.87 -2.57 -2.63
CA PRO A 183 38.29 -1.82 -1.45
C PRO A 183 37.45 -0.57 -1.15
N ALA A 184 36.50 -0.21 -2.03
CA ALA A 184 35.60 0.92 -1.87
C ALA A 184 34.17 0.51 -1.45
N ARG A 185 33.93 -0.78 -1.24
CA ARG A 185 32.65 -1.26 -0.73
C ARG A 185 32.52 -0.85 0.73
N PRO A 186 31.54 0.02 1.10
CA PRO A 186 31.28 0.26 2.50
C PRO A 186 30.95 -1.08 3.15
N GLU A 187 31.65 -1.43 4.23
CA GLU A 187 31.30 -2.59 5.06
C GLU A 187 29.84 -2.37 5.48
N LEU A 188 28.97 -3.24 4.95
CA LEU A 188 27.63 -3.36 5.50
C LEU A 188 27.82 -3.68 6.99
N PRO A 189 27.16 -2.97 7.90
CA PRO A 189 27.18 -3.33 9.30
C PRO A 189 26.85 -4.83 9.40
N ALA A 190 27.66 -5.56 10.19
CA ALA A 190 27.41 -6.97 10.42
C ALA A 190 25.93 -7.16 10.79
N PRO A 191 25.24 -8.16 10.23
CA PRO A 191 23.85 -8.43 10.61
C PRO A 191 23.81 -8.57 12.12
N LEU A 192 22.86 -7.87 12.73
CA LEU A 192 22.65 -7.96 14.19
C LEU A 192 22.47 -9.44 14.52
N PRO A 193 23.12 -9.95 15.58
CA PRO A 193 23.00 -11.35 15.95
C PRO A 193 21.53 -11.66 16.23
N GLY A 194 20.92 -12.51 15.38
CA GLY A 194 19.51 -12.89 15.45
C GLY A 194 18.72 -12.79 14.13
N GLU A 195 19.29 -12.24 13.03
CA GLU A 195 18.52 -12.09 11.76
C GLU A 195 18.40 -13.36 10.90
N HIS A 196 18.90 -14.51 11.35
CA HIS A 196 18.81 -15.79 10.64
C HIS A 196 17.90 -16.84 11.29
N ASP A 197 17.06 -16.44 12.27
CA ASP A 197 16.01 -17.35 12.75
C ASP A 197 14.73 -17.08 11.95
N GLU A 198 14.43 -17.97 11.00
CA GLU A 198 13.15 -18.02 10.26
C GLU A 198 11.90 -18.12 11.17
N ALA A 199 12.10 -18.18 12.49
CA ALA A 199 11.04 -18.32 13.49
C ALA A 199 10.74 -17.06 14.29
N ALA A 200 11.52 -16.00 14.16
CA ALA A 200 11.25 -14.75 14.88
C ALA A 200 10.37 -13.82 14.02
N SER A 201 9.06 -14.12 13.96
CA SER A 201 8.05 -13.12 13.60
C SER A 201 8.31 -11.87 14.47
N PRO A 202 8.34 -10.63 13.91
CA PRO A 202 8.40 -9.40 14.71
C PRO A 202 7.22 -9.28 15.70
N PHE A 203 6.32 -10.26 15.73
CA PHE A 203 5.17 -10.46 16.59
C PHE A 203 5.26 -11.75 17.40
N ALA A 204 6.47 -12.29 17.67
CA ALA A 204 6.66 -13.37 18.64
C ALA A 204 6.13 -12.91 20.01
N GLY A 205 4.94 -13.34 20.35
CA GLY A 205 4.14 -12.89 21.51
C GLY A 205 2.69 -12.57 21.17
N TRP A 206 2.33 -12.47 19.89
CA TRP A 206 0.94 -12.28 19.45
C TRP A 206 0.14 -13.58 19.43
N ASP A 207 0.82 -14.72 19.44
CA ASP A 207 0.18 -16.06 19.49
C ASP A 207 -0.57 -16.33 20.80
N THR A 208 -0.48 -15.41 21.78
CA THR A 208 -1.21 -15.50 23.05
C THR A 208 -2.53 -14.74 23.05
N PHE A 209 -2.89 -14.07 21.95
CA PHE A 209 -4.18 -13.38 21.86
C PHE A 209 -5.26 -14.38 21.43
N SER A 210 -5.80 -15.07 22.43
CA SER A 210 -6.97 -15.95 22.25
C SER A 210 -8.22 -15.09 22.01
N PRO A 211 -9.06 -15.37 20.96
CA PRO A 211 -10.26 -14.60 20.66
C PRO A 211 -11.42 -14.74 21.66
N SER A 212 -11.17 -15.23 22.87
CA SER A 212 -12.22 -15.68 23.79
C SER A 212 -12.41 -14.84 25.06
N GLU A 213 -11.86 -13.64 25.16
CA GLU A 213 -12.24 -12.74 26.25
C GLU A 213 -12.99 -11.51 25.68
N PRO A 214 -14.30 -11.35 26.03
CA PRO A 214 -15.04 -10.14 25.74
C PRO A 214 -14.59 -9.02 26.68
N ILE A 215 -14.25 -7.87 26.10
CA ILE A 215 -14.12 -6.60 26.81
C ILE A 215 -15.49 -5.92 26.84
#